data_3dae22ece9a968dc4db568a604e22628
#
_entry.id   3dae22ece9a968dc4db568a604e22628
#
_cell.length_a   1.000
_cell.length_b   1.000
_cell.length_c   1.000
_cell.angle_alpha   90.00
_cell.angle_beta   90.00
_cell.angle_gamma   90.00
#
_symmetry.space_group_name_H-M   'P 1'
#
loop_
_entity.id
_entity.type
_entity.pdbx_description
1 polymer ?
#
loop_
_entity_poly.entity_id
_entity_poly.type
_entity_poly.pdbx_seq_one_letter_code
_entity_poly.pdbx_strand_id
1 'polypeptide(L)'
;GPYFFGIANKFDDMSRQIGKDNQKVRIIRMRKVSFIDSTGIHKLEQLYLRLKRSGIVLVLSGVNEQVFAALDKAGLVEMIGRENVRNHINGALSRAEEIVKSV
;
A
#
# COMPACT_ATOMS: atom_id res chain seq x y z
N GLY A 1 3.64 5.19 15.69
CA GLY A 1 4.96 4.69 16.01
C GLY A 1 5.76 4.36 14.77
N PRO A 2 7.04 4.09 14.93
CA PRO A 2 7.91 3.79 13.79
C PRO A 2 7.70 2.41 13.18
N TYR A 3 6.96 1.56 13.85
CA TYR A 3 6.73 0.18 13.42
C TYR A 3 5.47 0.10 12.56
N PHE A 4 5.56 -0.63 11.47
CA PHE A 4 4.39 -0.92 10.65
C PHE A 4 3.35 -1.73 11.44
N PHE A 5 3.77 -2.52 12.42
CA PHE A 5 2.86 -3.33 13.21
C PHE A 5 1.73 -2.49 13.83
N GLY A 6 2.08 -1.33 14.43
CA GLY A 6 1.06 -0.45 14.99
C GLY A 6 0.13 0.16 13.95
N ILE A 7 0.63 0.34 12.73
CA ILE A 7 -0.15 0.87 11.62
C ILE A 7 -1.03 -0.21 10.99
N ALA A 8 -0.61 -1.48 11.08
CA ALA A 8 -1.36 -2.59 10.50
C ALA A 8 -2.78 -2.68 11.06
N ASN A 9 -2.98 -2.35 12.34
CA ASN A 9 -4.31 -2.33 12.94
C ASN A 9 -5.21 -1.29 12.27
N LYS A 10 -4.66 -0.14 11.92
CA LYS A 10 -5.40 0.89 11.19
C LYS A 10 -5.75 0.45 9.79
N PHE A 11 -4.85 -0.29 9.14
CA PHE A 11 -5.12 -0.84 7.83
C PHE A 11 -6.27 -1.84 7.87
N ASP A 12 -6.31 -2.68 8.90
CA ASP A 12 -7.41 -3.64 9.07
C ASP A 12 -8.74 -2.91 9.25
N ASP A 13 -8.77 -1.84 10.04
CA ASP A 13 -9.98 -1.04 10.24
C ASP A 13 -10.42 -0.38 8.95
N MET A 14 -9.48 0.16 8.18
CA MET A 14 -9.77 0.77 6.89
C MET A 14 -10.29 -0.26 5.90
N SER A 15 -9.71 -1.45 5.89
CA SER A 15 -10.08 -2.48 4.92
C SER A 15 -11.51 -2.99 5.11
N ARG A 16 -12.09 -2.84 6.30
CA ARG A 16 -13.49 -3.24 6.54
C ARG A 16 -14.48 -2.37 5.78
N GLN A 17 -14.06 -1.17 5.38
CA GLN A 17 -14.93 -0.25 4.64
C GLN A 17 -14.78 -0.40 3.13
N ILE A 18 -13.81 -1.21 2.70
CA ILE A 18 -13.59 -1.49 1.29
C ILE A 18 -14.78 -2.26 0.75
N GLY A 19 -15.26 -1.86 -0.41
CA GLY A 19 -16.43 -2.48 -1.04
C GLY A 19 -17.71 -1.73 -0.79
N LYS A 20 -17.72 -0.80 0.17
CA LYS A 20 -18.86 0.09 0.36
C LYS A 20 -18.85 1.24 -0.64
N ASP A 21 -17.68 1.56 -1.17
CA ASP A 21 -17.46 2.61 -2.15
C ASP A 21 -16.98 2.01 -3.45
N ASN A 22 -17.32 2.65 -4.57
CA ASN A 22 -16.85 2.25 -5.89
C ASN A 22 -15.44 2.77 -6.15
N GLN A 23 -14.52 2.47 -5.25
CA GLN A 23 -13.14 2.90 -5.38
C GLN A 23 -12.40 2.07 -6.42
N LYS A 24 -11.53 2.72 -7.19
CA LYS A 24 -10.64 2.05 -8.14
C LYS A 24 -9.22 1.96 -7.61
N VAL A 25 -8.86 2.84 -6.68
CA VAL A 25 -7.51 2.93 -6.14
C VAL A 25 -7.57 3.29 -4.67
N ARG A 26 -6.65 2.74 -3.90
CA ARG A 26 -6.47 3.09 -2.50
C ARG A 26 -5.01 3.44 -2.26
N ILE A 27 -4.78 4.66 -1.76
CA ILE A 27 -3.43 5.09 -1.40
C ILE A 27 -3.24 4.87 0.09
N ILE A 28 -2.17 4.15 0.43
CA ILE A 28 -1.77 3.96 1.82
C ILE A 28 -0.49 4.77 2.05
N ARG A 29 -0.58 5.71 2.99
CA ARG A 29 0.55 6.60 3.30
C ARG A 29 1.46 5.94 4.32
N MET A 30 2.72 5.74 3.93
CA MET A 30 3.73 5.09 4.77
C MET A 30 4.84 6.05 5.17
N ARG A 31 4.60 7.33 5.06
CA ARG A 31 5.60 8.36 5.35
C ARG A 31 6.21 8.23 6.76
N LYS A 32 5.38 7.83 7.74
CA LYS A 32 5.83 7.72 9.13
C LYS A 32 6.34 6.34 9.50
N VAL A 33 6.41 5.45 8.53
CA VAL A 33 6.90 4.08 8.75
C VAL A 33 8.41 4.08 8.51
N SER A 34 9.19 3.90 9.59
CA SER A 34 10.65 3.90 9.51
C SER A 34 11.18 2.58 8.99
N PHE A 35 10.57 1.48 9.41
CA PHE A 35 10.93 0.13 8.96
C PHE A 35 9.72 -0.77 9.08
N ILE A 36 9.77 -1.92 8.39
CA ILE A 36 8.68 -2.86 8.37
C ILE A 36 9.23 -4.25 8.73
N ASP A 37 8.55 -4.94 9.63
CA ASP A 37 8.94 -6.29 10.03
C ASP A 37 8.11 -7.35 9.27
N SER A 38 8.39 -8.62 9.55
CA SER A 38 7.72 -9.71 8.85
C SER A 38 6.21 -9.73 9.08
N THR A 39 5.77 -9.32 10.27
CA THR A 39 4.33 -9.22 10.57
C THR A 39 3.69 -8.12 9.72
N GLY A 40 4.35 -6.98 9.62
CA GLY A 40 3.87 -5.87 8.80
C GLY A 40 3.82 -6.24 7.32
N ILE A 41 4.85 -6.93 6.84
CA ILE A 41 4.88 -7.41 5.46
C ILE A 41 3.71 -8.34 5.19
N HIS A 42 3.45 -9.29 6.10
CA HIS A 42 2.33 -10.22 5.95
C HIS A 42 0.99 -9.48 5.92
N LYS A 43 0.80 -8.52 6.82
CA LYS A 43 -0.42 -7.72 6.87
C LYS A 43 -0.63 -6.91 5.60
N LEU A 44 0.45 -6.35 5.07
CA LEU A 44 0.38 -5.57 3.83
C LEU A 44 0.02 -6.46 2.64
N GLU A 45 0.61 -7.65 2.59
CA GLU A 45 0.28 -8.61 1.55
C GLU A 45 -1.20 -8.99 1.60
N GLN A 46 -1.73 -9.25 2.78
CA GLN A 46 -3.14 -9.59 2.94
C GLN A 46 -4.05 -8.45 2.53
N LEU A 47 -3.69 -7.23 2.88
CA LEU A 47 -4.45 -6.06 2.44
C LEU A 47 -4.44 -5.95 0.92
N TYR A 48 -3.28 -6.12 0.31
CA TYR A 48 -3.17 -6.11 -1.15
C TYR A 48 -4.12 -7.13 -1.79
N LEU A 49 -4.13 -8.36 -1.27
CA LEU A 49 -4.96 -9.41 -1.83
C LEU A 49 -6.45 -9.11 -1.68
N ARG A 50 -6.85 -8.55 -0.53
CA ARG A 50 -8.25 -8.16 -0.34
C ARG A 50 -8.67 -7.06 -1.31
N LEU A 51 -7.82 -6.05 -1.47
CA LEU A 51 -8.09 -4.95 -2.41
C LEU A 51 -8.21 -5.49 -3.84
N LYS A 52 -7.30 -6.37 -4.21
CA LYS A 52 -7.29 -6.96 -5.54
C LYS A 52 -8.59 -7.71 -5.83
N ARG A 53 -9.07 -8.48 -4.86
CA ARG A 53 -10.35 -9.20 -5.00
C ARG A 53 -11.52 -8.25 -5.20
N SER A 54 -11.43 -7.05 -4.66
CA SER A 54 -12.47 -6.02 -4.82
C SER A 54 -12.25 -5.13 -6.04
N GLY A 55 -11.24 -5.44 -6.85
CA GLY A 55 -10.94 -4.65 -8.05
C GLY A 55 -10.29 -3.31 -7.74
N ILE A 56 -9.63 -3.18 -6.59
CA ILE A 56 -9.02 -1.93 -6.14
C ILE A 56 -7.50 -2.07 -6.24
N VAL A 57 -6.86 -1.10 -6.88
CA VAL A 57 -5.41 -1.05 -7.01
C VAL A 57 -4.81 -0.39 -5.77
N LEU A 58 -3.85 -1.05 -5.15
CA LEU A 58 -3.13 -0.51 -4.00
C LEU A 58 -1.93 0.32 -4.48
N VAL A 59 -1.85 1.55 -3.98
CA VAL A 59 -0.70 2.43 -4.22
C VAL A 59 -0.12 2.81 -2.87
N LEU A 60 1.19 2.66 -2.70
CA LEU A 60 1.89 3.06 -1.48
C LEU A 60 2.58 4.39 -1.69
N SER A 61 2.47 5.30 -0.71
CA SER A 61 3.17 6.57 -0.75
C SER A 61 4.10 6.73 0.44
N GLY A 62 5.15 7.52 0.26
CA GLY A 62 6.09 7.81 1.34
C GLY A 62 6.95 6.63 1.75
N VAL A 63 7.20 5.71 0.82
CA VAL A 63 8.01 4.53 1.09
C VAL A 63 9.48 4.93 1.06
N ASN A 64 10.17 4.84 2.21
CA ASN A 64 11.59 5.16 2.28
C ASN A 64 12.44 3.99 1.73
N GLU A 65 13.74 4.22 1.58
CA GLU A 65 14.63 3.24 0.99
C GLU A 65 14.68 1.94 1.79
N GLN A 66 14.66 2.02 3.11
CA GLN A 66 14.73 0.87 3.99
C GLN A 66 13.46 0.02 3.87
N VAL A 67 12.31 0.67 3.90
CA VAL A 67 11.02 -0.02 3.74
C VAL A 67 10.93 -0.62 2.33
N PHE A 68 11.34 0.14 1.31
CA PHE A 68 11.34 -0.35 -0.05
C PHE A 68 12.18 -1.63 -0.18
N ALA A 69 13.40 -1.63 0.40
CA ALA A 69 14.27 -2.79 0.34
C ALA A 69 13.63 -4.02 0.99
N ALA A 70 12.94 -3.83 2.12
CA ALA A 70 12.26 -4.93 2.79
C ALA A 70 11.09 -5.47 1.96
N LEU A 71 10.31 -4.58 1.36
CA LEU A 71 9.20 -4.98 0.48
C LEU A 71 9.71 -5.72 -0.75
N ASP A 72 10.78 -5.22 -1.34
CA ASP A 72 11.37 -5.80 -2.54
C ASP A 72 11.90 -7.21 -2.24
N LYS A 73 12.62 -7.36 -1.14
CA LYS A 73 13.15 -8.66 -0.72
C LYS A 73 12.03 -9.68 -0.48
N ALA A 74 10.91 -9.22 0.03
CA ALA A 74 9.75 -10.09 0.30
C ALA A 74 8.89 -10.35 -0.94
N GLY A 75 9.23 -9.75 -2.08
CA GLY A 75 8.49 -9.94 -3.32
C GLY A 75 7.26 -9.03 -3.46
N LEU A 76 7.04 -8.12 -2.51
CA LEU A 76 5.85 -7.28 -2.53
C LEU A 76 5.92 -6.16 -3.57
N VAL A 77 7.12 -5.67 -3.88
CA VAL A 77 7.25 -4.64 -4.90
C VAL A 77 6.78 -5.16 -6.26
N GLU A 78 7.16 -6.38 -6.60
CA GLU A 78 6.70 -7.00 -7.85
C GLU A 78 5.22 -7.34 -7.77
N MET A 79 4.75 -7.83 -6.63
CA MET A 79 3.35 -8.22 -6.45
C MET A 79 2.42 -7.00 -6.57
N ILE A 80 2.73 -5.92 -5.88
CA ILE A 80 1.93 -4.69 -5.87
C ILE A 80 2.09 -3.94 -7.20
N GLY A 81 3.27 -4.04 -7.79
CA GLY A 81 3.65 -3.30 -8.97
C GLY A 81 4.60 -2.17 -8.61
N ARG A 82 5.77 -2.16 -9.25
CA ARG A 82 6.81 -1.17 -8.95
C ARG A 82 6.29 0.26 -9.12
N GLU A 83 5.46 0.49 -10.13
CA GLU A 83 4.85 1.78 -10.42
C GLU A 83 3.88 2.24 -9.32
N ASN A 84 3.44 1.32 -8.48
CA ASN A 84 2.48 1.59 -7.40
C ASN A 84 3.15 1.77 -6.05
N VAL A 85 4.49 1.73 -6.00
CA VAL A 85 5.26 1.91 -4.77
C VAL A 85 6.06 3.20 -4.92
N ARG A 86 5.59 4.26 -4.26
CA ARG A 86 6.15 5.60 -4.47
C ARG A 86 6.77 6.15 -3.19
N ASN A 87 7.85 6.91 -3.36
CA ASN A 87 8.58 7.49 -2.22
C ASN A 87 7.98 8.81 -1.75
N HIS A 88 7.02 9.36 -2.49
CA HIS A 88 6.42 10.65 -2.16
C HIS A 88 4.94 10.66 -2.54
N ILE A 89 4.15 11.44 -1.77
CA ILE A 89 2.70 11.52 -2.00
C ILE A 89 2.37 12.05 -3.40
N ASN A 90 3.16 12.97 -3.92
CA ASN A 90 2.89 13.52 -5.25
C ASN A 90 2.98 12.45 -6.33
N GLY A 91 3.96 11.55 -6.24
CA GLY A 91 4.06 10.42 -7.16
C GLY A 91 2.91 9.44 -7.02
N ALA A 92 2.47 9.21 -5.78
CA ALA A 92 1.33 8.34 -5.54
C ALA A 92 0.04 8.93 -6.09
N LEU A 93 -0.18 10.23 -5.92
CA LEU A 93 -1.36 10.91 -6.45
C LEU A 93 -1.36 10.88 -7.99
N SER A 94 -0.21 11.11 -8.61
CA SER A 94 -0.09 11.03 -10.05
C SER A 94 -0.42 9.63 -10.56
N ARG A 95 0.07 8.62 -9.86
CA ARG A 95 -0.22 7.22 -10.22
C ARG A 95 -1.70 6.90 -10.06
N ALA A 96 -2.31 7.35 -8.95
CA ALA A 96 -3.73 7.15 -8.72
C ALA A 96 -4.58 7.78 -9.83
N GLU A 97 -4.19 8.96 -10.28
CA GLU A 97 -4.88 9.65 -11.38
C GLU A 97 -4.81 8.83 -12.66
N GLU A 98 -3.63 8.28 -12.98
CA GLU A 98 -3.48 7.40 -14.14
C GLU A 98 -4.44 6.20 -14.06
N ILE A 99 -4.52 5.57 -12.88
CA ILE A 99 -5.37 4.40 -12.67
C ILE A 99 -6.84 4.76 -12.89
N VAL A 100 -7.29 5.86 -12.31
CA VAL A 100 -8.69 6.29 -12.42
C VAL A 100 -9.04 6.63 -13.87
N LYS A 101 -8.12 7.25 -14.61
CA LYS A 101 -8.37 7.62 -16.01
C LYS A 101 -8.37 6.42 -16.95
N SER A 102 -7.73 5.31 -16.59
CA SER A 102 -7.61 4.14 -17.45
C SER A 102 -8.84 3.24 -17.39
N VAL A 103 -9.79 3.55 -16.51
CA VAL A 103 -10.99 2.72 -16.28
C VAL A 103 -12.16 3.16 -17.12
#